data_bc00a3f6ed218bdd41266e04f612da0f
#
_entry.id   bc00a3f6ed218bdd41266e04f612da0f
#
_cell.length_a   1.000
_cell.length_b   1.000
_cell.length_c   1.000
_cell.angle_alpha   90.00
_cell.angle_beta   90.00
_cell.angle_gamma   90.00
#
_symmetry.space_group_name_H-M   'P 1'
#
loop_
_entity.id
_entity.type
_entity.pdbx_description
1 polymer ?
#
loop_
_entity_poly.entity_id
_entity_poly.type
_entity_poly.pdbx_seq_one_letter_code
_entity_poly.pdbx_strand_id
1 'polypeptide(L)'
;MSKRLTKAEKAAQAEAAMIAAQNAELAAQADEALNADEAQAVEALAVETEANEAQADEAQPVVLSAEELRAKAEAAQTLLLESVQVRIDNAPSANFAKNMLAELNALSGRNALIAIEKCVELEVDFESLATAYAIADDKAHDYVAIYAAQKIRKSLFALATGMTSVFDGYTRSIMQNLVSLHSLSNRGSQRALSRAIVFDEAMQTEAVRAYKDCAPSTASTQASSTRQAMRFLNVCNVAKSKKDDAMTFTESKAAQKLQAMFNA
;
A
#
# COMPACT_ATOMS: atom_id res chain seq x y z
N MET A 1 16.34 7.26 -42.55
CA MET A 1 15.57 6.17 -43.21
C MET A 1 14.70 5.50 -42.13
N SER A 2 13.40 5.75 -42.13
CA SER A 2 12.47 5.17 -41.18
C SER A 2 12.12 3.74 -41.61
N LYS A 3 12.47 2.72 -40.85
CA LYS A 3 12.08 1.33 -41.13
C LYS A 3 10.55 1.18 -41.05
N ARG A 4 9.92 0.79 -42.16
CA ARG A 4 8.52 0.44 -42.18
C ARG A 4 8.35 -0.88 -41.41
N LEU A 5 7.55 -0.84 -40.34
CA LEU A 5 7.14 -2.03 -39.58
C LEU A 5 6.46 -3.05 -40.51
N THR A 6 6.78 -4.32 -40.32
CA THR A 6 6.14 -5.43 -41.03
C THR A 6 4.68 -5.56 -40.58
N LYS A 7 3.85 -6.29 -41.34
CA LYS A 7 2.44 -6.54 -41.01
C LYS A 7 2.28 -7.30 -39.68
N ALA A 8 3.23 -8.17 -39.36
CA ALA A 8 3.25 -8.91 -38.10
C ALA A 8 3.61 -8.01 -36.90
N GLU A 9 4.58 -7.11 -37.03
CA GLU A 9 4.95 -6.14 -36.01
C GLU A 9 3.82 -5.13 -35.72
N LYS A 10 3.07 -4.71 -36.77
CA LYS A 10 1.89 -3.87 -36.58
C LYS A 10 0.74 -4.60 -35.86
N ALA A 11 0.55 -5.88 -36.16
CA ALA A 11 -0.47 -6.70 -35.47
C ALA A 11 -0.11 -6.91 -34.00
N ALA A 12 1.15 -7.24 -33.68
CA ALA A 12 1.63 -7.39 -32.32
C ALA A 12 1.56 -6.07 -31.53
N GLN A 13 1.83 -4.94 -32.18
CA GLN A 13 1.73 -3.62 -31.55
C GLN A 13 0.26 -3.22 -31.28
N ALA A 14 -0.66 -3.57 -32.18
CA ALA A 14 -2.10 -3.35 -31.99
C ALA A 14 -2.65 -4.25 -30.85
N GLU A 15 -2.22 -5.49 -30.79
CA GLU A 15 -2.61 -6.43 -29.73
C GLU A 15 -2.07 -5.99 -28.35
N ALA A 16 -0.82 -5.54 -28.30
CA ALA A 16 -0.24 -4.99 -27.07
C ALA A 16 -0.96 -3.70 -26.62
N ALA A 17 -1.34 -2.84 -27.55
CA ALA A 17 -2.13 -1.63 -27.24
C ALA A 17 -3.54 -1.95 -26.76
N MET A 18 -4.17 -2.98 -27.28
CA MET A 18 -5.50 -3.44 -26.86
C MET A 18 -5.46 -4.06 -25.46
N ILE A 19 -4.43 -4.86 -25.16
CA ILE A 19 -4.20 -5.43 -23.82
C ILE A 19 -3.90 -4.31 -22.80
N ALA A 20 -3.12 -3.31 -23.19
CA ALA A 20 -2.82 -2.16 -22.33
C ALA A 20 -4.09 -1.32 -22.04
N ALA A 21 -4.95 -1.12 -23.04
CA ALA A 21 -6.22 -0.41 -22.87
C ALA A 21 -7.19 -1.20 -21.97
N GLN A 22 -7.29 -2.50 -22.16
CA GLN A 22 -8.12 -3.38 -21.33
C GLN A 22 -7.65 -3.45 -19.88
N ASN A 23 -6.34 -3.47 -19.66
CA ASN A 23 -5.76 -3.42 -18.32
C ASN A 23 -5.97 -2.05 -17.65
N ALA A 24 -5.97 -0.96 -18.40
CA ALA A 24 -6.27 0.38 -17.89
C ALA A 24 -7.73 0.53 -17.49
N GLU A 25 -8.64 -0.04 -18.27
CA GLU A 25 -10.09 -0.03 -17.98
C GLU A 25 -10.42 -0.89 -16.75
N LEU A 26 -9.82 -2.07 -16.64
CA LEU A 26 -9.95 -2.93 -15.45
C LEU A 26 -9.35 -2.28 -14.19
N ALA A 27 -8.27 -1.53 -14.33
CA ALA A 27 -7.69 -0.77 -13.23
C ALA A 27 -8.61 0.38 -12.80
N ALA A 28 -9.21 1.09 -13.75
CA ALA A 28 -10.16 2.18 -13.47
C ALA A 28 -11.44 1.68 -12.78
N GLN A 29 -12.01 0.55 -13.23
CA GLN A 29 -13.17 -0.08 -12.59
C GLN A 29 -12.86 -0.60 -11.18
N ALA A 30 -11.63 -1.10 -10.96
CA ALA A 30 -11.18 -1.51 -9.63
C ALA A 30 -11.01 -0.30 -8.69
N ASP A 31 -10.54 0.83 -9.19
CA ASP A 31 -10.38 2.07 -8.42
C ASP A 31 -11.76 2.70 -8.07
N GLU A 32 -12.74 2.62 -8.94
CA GLU A 32 -14.09 3.14 -8.69
C GLU A 32 -14.84 2.32 -7.61
N ALA A 33 -14.73 1.00 -7.64
CA ALA A 33 -15.29 0.12 -6.60
C ALA A 33 -14.60 0.31 -5.24
N LEU A 34 -13.30 0.64 -5.24
CA LEU A 34 -12.49 0.83 -4.03
C LEU A 34 -12.71 2.20 -3.38
N ASN A 35 -13.05 3.23 -4.16
CA ASN A 35 -13.42 4.54 -3.64
C ASN A 35 -14.75 4.51 -2.87
N ALA A 36 -15.66 3.59 -3.21
CA ALA A 36 -16.90 3.38 -2.48
C ALA A 36 -16.65 2.76 -1.09
N ASP A 37 -15.75 1.76 -0.98
CA ASP A 37 -15.38 1.14 0.29
C ASP A 37 -14.60 2.10 1.19
N GLU A 38 -13.77 2.98 0.61
CA GLU A 38 -13.03 4.02 1.33
C GLU A 38 -13.98 5.08 1.91
N ALA A 39 -15.03 5.46 1.17
CA ALA A 39 -16.04 6.40 1.64
C ALA A 39 -16.84 5.85 2.84
N GLN A 40 -17.18 4.56 2.85
CA GLN A 40 -17.84 3.92 4.00
C GLN A 40 -16.92 3.82 5.23
N ALA A 41 -15.63 3.54 5.04
CA ALA A 41 -14.65 3.50 6.12
C ALA A 41 -14.43 4.87 6.76
N VAL A 42 -14.48 5.93 5.96
CA VAL A 42 -14.39 7.32 6.39
C VAL A 42 -15.58 7.72 7.25
N GLU A 43 -16.79 7.27 6.90
CA GLU A 43 -18.00 7.53 7.70
C GLU A 43 -17.94 6.79 9.05
N ALA A 44 -17.41 5.56 9.08
CA ALA A 44 -17.19 4.81 10.31
C ALA A 44 -16.17 5.49 11.26
N LEU A 45 -15.11 6.09 10.70
CA LEU A 45 -14.10 6.82 11.49
C LEU A 45 -14.70 8.06 12.20
N ALA A 46 -15.63 8.73 11.54
CA ALA A 46 -16.28 9.91 12.08
C ALA A 46 -17.21 9.58 13.28
N VAL A 47 -17.82 8.40 13.28
CA VAL A 47 -18.73 7.94 14.35
C VAL A 47 -17.96 7.46 15.58
N GLU A 48 -16.78 6.82 15.41
CA GLU A 48 -15.99 6.33 16.55
C GLU A 48 -15.31 7.47 17.35
N THR A 49 -15.03 8.62 16.74
CA THR A 49 -14.40 9.75 17.44
C THR A 49 -15.31 10.41 18.47
N GLU A 50 -16.63 10.31 18.33
CA GLU A 50 -17.57 10.89 19.30
C GLU A 50 -17.82 9.98 20.55
N ALA A 51 -17.44 8.69 20.47
CA ALA A 51 -17.74 7.70 21.54
C ALA A 51 -16.61 7.49 22.55
N ASN A 52 -15.39 7.98 22.31
CA ASN A 52 -14.19 7.59 23.06
C ASN A 52 -13.69 8.60 24.12
N GLU A 53 -14.48 9.63 24.48
CA GLU A 53 -14.07 10.61 25.50
C GLU A 53 -14.23 10.19 26.97
N ALA A 54 -14.65 8.96 27.25
CA ALA A 54 -14.88 8.50 28.62
C ALA A 54 -14.24 7.13 28.89
N GLN A 55 -12.97 7.07 29.23
CA GLN A 55 -12.37 6.16 30.24
C GLN A 55 -10.85 6.17 30.17
N ALA A 56 -10.20 6.74 31.18
CA ALA A 56 -8.78 6.56 31.46
C ALA A 56 -8.63 6.34 32.97
N ASP A 57 -8.05 5.21 33.37
CA ASP A 57 -7.01 5.18 34.40
C ASP A 57 -6.42 3.76 34.55
N GLU A 58 -5.16 3.58 34.32
CA GLU A 58 -4.16 2.82 35.07
C GLU A 58 -2.81 2.70 34.31
N ALA A 59 -1.78 3.00 35.01
CA ALA A 59 -0.30 3.10 34.84
C ALA A 59 0.44 2.17 33.84
N GLN A 60 1.57 2.58 33.14
CA GLN A 60 1.78 3.66 32.15
C GLN A 60 3.01 3.40 31.29
N PRO A 61 2.91 3.29 30.00
CA PRO A 61 3.84 3.91 29.08
C PRO A 61 3.51 5.40 28.96
N VAL A 62 4.44 6.26 28.54
CA VAL A 62 4.19 7.69 28.33
C VAL A 62 3.10 7.83 27.26
N VAL A 63 1.87 7.96 27.71
CA VAL A 63 0.72 8.20 26.82
C VAL A 63 0.77 9.68 26.47
N LEU A 64 0.97 9.99 25.18
CA LEU A 64 0.87 11.36 24.68
C LEU A 64 -0.53 11.89 25.01
N SER A 65 -0.62 13.15 25.42
CA SER A 65 -1.91 13.81 25.52
C SER A 65 -2.58 13.90 24.15
N ALA A 66 -3.90 14.03 24.10
CA ALA A 66 -4.64 14.19 22.86
C ALA A 66 -4.16 15.39 22.03
N GLU A 67 -3.77 16.47 22.71
CA GLU A 67 -3.22 17.66 22.06
C GLU A 67 -1.83 17.40 21.44
N GLU A 68 -0.93 16.72 22.15
CA GLU A 68 0.39 16.34 21.62
C GLU A 68 0.28 15.36 20.46
N LEU A 69 -0.63 14.40 20.55
CA LEU A 69 -0.91 13.44 19.49
C LEU A 69 -1.40 14.16 18.24
N ARG A 70 -2.35 15.07 18.41
CA ARG A 70 -2.89 15.87 17.33
C ARG A 70 -1.82 16.75 16.67
N ALA A 71 -0.99 17.42 17.45
CA ALA A 71 0.12 18.23 16.95
C ALA A 71 1.14 17.39 16.14
N LYS A 72 1.47 16.19 16.61
CA LYS A 72 2.31 15.26 15.86
C LYS A 72 1.67 14.81 14.56
N ALA A 73 0.38 14.55 14.55
CA ALA A 73 -0.35 14.15 13.34
C ALA A 73 -0.38 15.27 12.30
N GLU A 74 -0.60 16.52 12.71
CA GLU A 74 -0.58 17.70 11.83
C GLU A 74 0.82 17.93 11.24
N ALA A 75 1.86 17.78 12.05
CA ALA A 75 3.25 17.85 11.57
C ALA A 75 3.56 16.72 10.56
N ALA A 76 3.15 15.49 10.86
CA ALA A 76 3.32 14.34 9.97
C ALA A 76 2.56 14.51 8.65
N GLN A 77 1.31 15.01 8.70
CA GLN A 77 0.54 15.31 7.49
C GLN A 77 1.24 16.37 6.64
N THR A 78 1.68 17.47 7.24
CA THR A 78 2.38 18.54 6.54
C THR A 78 3.64 18.00 5.84
N LEU A 79 4.45 17.23 6.55
CA LEU A 79 5.68 16.64 6.04
C LEU A 79 5.41 15.69 4.85
N LEU A 80 4.37 14.87 4.93
CA LEU A 80 3.95 14.01 3.82
C LEU A 80 3.50 14.82 2.60
N LEU A 81 2.68 15.87 2.81
CA LEU A 81 2.19 16.69 1.71
C LEU A 81 3.32 17.43 0.99
N GLU A 82 4.29 17.98 1.73
CA GLU A 82 5.48 18.61 1.16
C GLU A 82 6.29 17.61 0.34
N SER A 83 6.49 16.39 0.86
CA SER A 83 7.25 15.33 0.18
C SER A 83 6.56 14.86 -1.11
N VAL A 84 5.23 14.73 -1.09
CA VAL A 84 4.44 14.39 -2.28
C VAL A 84 4.50 15.54 -3.30
N GLN A 85 4.49 16.81 -2.86
CA GLN A 85 4.64 17.96 -3.75
C GLN A 85 6.01 17.95 -4.44
N VAL A 86 7.09 17.69 -3.71
CA VAL A 86 8.44 17.51 -4.30
C VAL A 86 8.43 16.45 -5.40
N ARG A 87 7.69 15.37 -5.23
CA ARG A 87 7.53 14.32 -6.25
C ARG A 87 6.75 14.79 -7.47
N ILE A 88 5.72 15.62 -7.28
CA ILE A 88 4.94 16.20 -8.39
C ILE A 88 5.84 17.12 -9.21
N ASP A 89 6.61 17.97 -8.55
CA ASP A 89 7.49 18.95 -9.19
C ASP A 89 8.62 18.30 -10.00
N ASN A 90 9.06 17.11 -9.57
CA ASN A 90 10.10 16.29 -10.23
C ASN A 90 9.52 15.10 -11.00
N ALA A 91 8.24 15.14 -11.38
CA ALA A 91 7.58 14.02 -12.02
C ALA A 91 8.16 13.70 -13.40
N PRO A 92 8.48 12.43 -13.71
CA PRO A 92 9.05 12.03 -14.99
C PRO A 92 8.05 12.12 -16.16
N SER A 93 6.77 12.26 -15.86
CA SER A 93 5.71 12.37 -16.87
C SER A 93 4.45 13.05 -16.30
N ALA A 94 3.62 13.61 -17.19
CA ALA A 94 2.33 14.22 -16.80
C ALA A 94 1.38 13.21 -16.15
N ASN A 95 1.39 11.94 -16.58
CA ASN A 95 0.56 10.91 -15.97
C ASN A 95 1.02 10.56 -14.54
N PHE A 96 2.33 10.53 -14.31
CA PHE A 96 2.88 10.36 -12.97
C PHE A 96 2.48 11.53 -12.06
N ALA A 97 2.65 12.78 -12.53
CA ALA A 97 2.25 13.98 -11.80
C ALA A 97 0.75 13.95 -11.43
N LYS A 98 -0.12 13.57 -12.37
CA LYS A 98 -1.56 13.45 -12.14
C LYS A 98 -1.88 12.45 -11.01
N ASN A 99 -1.24 11.29 -11.01
CA ASN A 99 -1.46 10.27 -9.98
C ASN A 99 -0.95 10.74 -8.61
N MET A 100 0.22 11.40 -8.56
CA MET A 100 0.73 11.97 -7.30
C MET A 100 -0.13 13.12 -6.80
N LEU A 101 -0.73 13.92 -7.68
CA LEU A 101 -1.69 14.96 -7.31
C LEU A 101 -2.96 14.36 -6.68
N ALA A 102 -3.42 13.21 -7.17
CA ALA A 102 -4.54 12.49 -6.55
C ALA A 102 -4.18 12.01 -5.13
N GLU A 103 -2.96 11.51 -4.91
CA GLU A 103 -2.48 11.14 -3.57
C GLU A 103 -2.34 12.37 -2.66
N LEU A 104 -1.84 13.52 -3.17
CA LEU A 104 -1.76 14.77 -2.43
C LEU A 104 -3.14 15.20 -1.93
N ASN A 105 -4.13 15.21 -2.83
CA ASN A 105 -5.50 15.60 -2.50
C ASN A 105 -6.14 14.64 -1.47
N ALA A 106 -5.89 13.34 -1.60
CA ALA A 106 -6.41 12.34 -0.67
C ALA A 106 -5.77 12.47 0.73
N LEU A 107 -4.49 12.84 0.82
CA LEU A 107 -3.76 13.03 2.08
C LEU A 107 -4.02 14.39 2.74
N SER A 108 -4.54 15.38 2.02
CA SER A 108 -4.78 16.75 2.55
C SER A 108 -6.07 16.88 3.36
N GLY A 109 -6.97 15.91 3.28
CA GLY A 109 -8.29 15.98 3.92
C GLY A 109 -8.26 15.73 5.43
N ARG A 110 -9.32 16.16 6.13
CA ARG A 110 -9.51 15.92 7.58
C ARG A 110 -9.44 14.44 7.93
N ASN A 111 -10.02 13.58 7.10
CA ASN A 111 -10.04 12.13 7.34
C ASN A 111 -8.64 11.52 7.27
N ALA A 112 -7.78 12.01 6.38
CA ALA A 112 -6.39 11.60 6.34
C ALA A 112 -5.65 12.02 7.61
N LEU A 113 -5.94 13.22 8.15
CA LEU A 113 -5.36 13.66 9.41
C LEU A 113 -5.75 12.74 10.57
N ILE A 114 -7.03 12.34 10.67
CA ILE A 114 -7.50 11.38 11.69
C ILE A 114 -6.81 10.01 11.51
N ALA A 115 -6.67 9.55 10.27
CA ALA A 115 -5.97 8.29 10.00
C ALA A 115 -4.47 8.37 10.38
N ILE A 116 -3.82 9.49 10.08
CA ILE A 116 -2.43 9.76 10.47
C ILE A 116 -2.29 9.79 11.99
N GLU A 117 -3.21 10.45 12.71
CA GLU A 117 -3.24 10.51 14.16
C GLU A 117 -3.26 9.09 14.78
N LYS A 118 -4.16 8.22 14.30
CA LYS A 118 -4.19 6.81 14.71
C LYS A 118 -2.92 6.05 14.35
N CYS A 119 -2.29 6.36 13.23
CA CYS A 119 -1.03 5.73 12.83
C CYS A 119 0.18 6.27 13.62
N VAL A 120 0.13 7.50 14.15
CA VAL A 120 1.12 8.02 15.12
C VAL A 120 1.04 7.23 16.42
N GLU A 121 -0.16 6.88 16.91
CA GLU A 121 -0.34 5.98 18.09
C GLU A 121 0.25 4.59 17.83
N LEU A 122 0.22 4.12 16.59
CA LEU A 122 0.80 2.85 16.15
C LEU A 122 2.30 2.94 15.86
N GLU A 123 2.93 4.09 16.15
CA GLU A 123 4.37 4.32 15.98
C GLU A 123 4.85 4.19 14.52
N VAL A 124 3.99 4.56 13.56
CA VAL A 124 4.42 4.66 12.16
C VAL A 124 5.42 5.82 12.03
N ASP A 125 6.58 5.54 11.42
CA ASP A 125 7.64 6.52 11.20
C ASP A 125 7.33 7.37 9.96
N PHE A 126 6.65 8.50 10.19
CA PHE A 126 6.28 9.44 9.14
C PHE A 126 7.45 10.24 8.59
N GLU A 127 8.55 10.41 9.34
CA GLU A 127 9.76 11.09 8.84
C GLU A 127 10.47 10.24 7.78
N SER A 128 10.70 8.97 8.09
CA SER A 128 11.25 8.02 7.11
C SER A 128 10.33 7.84 5.90
N LEU A 129 9.03 7.80 6.11
CA LEU A 129 8.04 7.69 5.04
C LEU A 129 8.06 8.92 4.12
N ALA A 130 8.07 10.13 4.68
CA ALA A 130 8.13 11.37 3.94
C ALA A 130 9.46 11.49 3.15
N THR A 131 10.58 11.12 3.79
CA THR A 131 11.88 11.06 3.11
C THR A 131 11.83 10.15 1.89
N ALA A 132 11.23 8.98 2.01
CA ALA A 132 11.07 8.04 0.90
C ALA A 132 10.16 8.61 -0.21
N TYR A 133 9.11 9.33 0.16
CA TYR A 133 8.27 10.03 -0.82
C TYR A 133 9.01 11.12 -1.59
N ALA A 134 9.92 11.85 -0.96
CA ALA A 134 10.67 12.92 -1.60
C ALA A 134 11.70 12.43 -2.65
N ILE A 135 12.09 11.15 -2.62
CA ILE A 135 13.08 10.59 -3.56
C ILE A 135 12.50 10.56 -4.98
N ALA A 136 13.06 11.33 -5.90
CA ALA A 136 12.63 11.39 -7.29
C ALA A 136 13.29 10.34 -8.21
N ASP A 137 14.46 9.82 -7.84
CA ASP A 137 15.18 8.80 -8.62
C ASP A 137 14.54 7.42 -8.48
N ASP A 138 13.96 6.91 -9.56
CA ASP A 138 13.27 5.61 -9.61
C ASP A 138 14.20 4.39 -9.46
N LYS A 139 15.51 4.61 -9.53
CA LYS A 139 16.54 3.59 -9.29
C LYS A 139 17.02 3.57 -7.86
N ALA A 140 16.68 4.57 -7.06
CA ALA A 140 17.02 4.60 -5.65
C ALA A 140 16.29 3.47 -4.90
N HIS A 141 17.00 2.81 -3.98
CA HIS A 141 16.46 1.69 -3.22
C HIS A 141 15.20 2.07 -2.41
N ASP A 142 15.16 3.29 -1.90
CA ASP A 142 14.08 3.78 -1.04
C ASP A 142 13.07 4.68 -1.78
N TYR A 143 13.05 4.62 -3.11
CA TYR A 143 12.06 5.27 -3.94
C TYR A 143 10.66 4.66 -3.72
N VAL A 144 9.65 5.48 -3.50
CA VAL A 144 8.24 5.04 -3.43
C VAL A 144 7.64 5.01 -4.83
N ALA A 145 7.38 3.82 -5.36
CA ALA A 145 6.68 3.66 -6.63
C ALA A 145 5.23 4.15 -6.52
N ILE A 146 4.63 4.61 -7.64
CA ILE A 146 3.26 5.16 -7.64
C ILE A 146 2.22 4.20 -7.06
N TYR A 147 2.27 2.91 -7.40
CA TYR A 147 1.37 1.92 -6.83
C TYR A 147 1.64 1.63 -5.35
N ALA A 148 2.88 1.82 -4.89
CA ALA A 148 3.19 1.72 -3.47
C ALA A 148 2.64 2.92 -2.70
N ALA A 149 2.67 4.13 -3.26
CA ALA A 149 2.07 5.32 -2.66
C ALA A 149 0.57 5.12 -2.39
N GLN A 150 -0.18 4.63 -3.39
CA GLN A 150 -1.60 4.31 -3.24
C GLN A 150 -1.86 3.27 -2.14
N LYS A 151 -1.01 2.23 -2.07
CA LYS A 151 -1.12 1.18 -1.06
C LYS A 151 -0.76 1.68 0.34
N ILE A 152 0.26 2.54 0.47
CA ILE A 152 0.61 3.20 1.73
C ILE A 152 -0.60 3.95 2.26
N ARG A 153 -1.21 4.83 1.47
CA ARG A 153 -2.41 5.59 1.86
C ARG A 153 -3.53 4.67 2.32
N LYS A 154 -3.93 3.70 1.49
CA LYS A 154 -4.99 2.73 1.86
C LYS A 154 -4.64 1.95 3.13
N SER A 155 -3.38 1.62 3.35
CA SER A 155 -2.95 0.93 4.55
C SER A 155 -3.01 1.82 5.81
N LEU A 156 -2.71 3.12 5.69
CA LEU A 156 -2.91 4.08 6.78
C LEU A 156 -4.38 4.12 7.20
N PHE A 157 -5.30 4.23 6.23
CA PHE A 157 -6.74 4.19 6.52
C PHE A 157 -7.20 2.85 7.10
N ALA A 158 -6.70 1.73 6.57
CA ALA A 158 -7.03 0.40 7.10
C ALA A 158 -6.57 0.21 8.54
N LEU A 159 -5.33 0.62 8.86
CA LEU A 159 -4.78 0.57 10.22
C LEU A 159 -5.59 1.46 11.18
N ALA A 160 -5.98 2.64 10.73
CA ALA A 160 -6.76 3.59 11.53
C ALA A 160 -8.17 3.07 11.84
N THR A 161 -8.85 2.49 10.83
CA THR A 161 -10.22 1.97 10.98
C THR A 161 -10.30 0.56 11.55
N GLY A 162 -9.22 -0.20 11.52
CA GLY A 162 -9.24 -1.63 11.83
C GLY A 162 -9.94 -2.50 10.78
N MET A 163 -10.27 -1.96 9.60
CA MET A 163 -11.07 -2.63 8.57
C MET A 163 -10.20 -3.19 7.45
N THR A 164 -10.17 -4.50 7.27
CA THR A 164 -9.44 -5.16 6.18
C THR A 164 -10.04 -4.88 4.79
N SER A 165 -11.31 -4.46 4.71
CA SER A 165 -11.97 -4.09 3.45
C SER A 165 -11.37 -2.84 2.78
N VAL A 166 -10.75 -1.96 3.55
CA VAL A 166 -10.09 -0.72 3.08
C VAL A 166 -8.83 -1.02 2.26
N PHE A 167 -8.16 -2.14 2.51
CA PHE A 167 -7.06 -2.57 1.63
C PHE A 167 -7.56 -2.87 0.24
N ASP A 168 -6.76 -2.55 -0.78
CA ASP A 168 -7.03 -3.08 -2.11
C ASP A 168 -6.96 -4.62 -2.11
N GLY A 169 -7.71 -5.25 -3.02
CA GLY A 169 -7.84 -6.70 -3.05
C GLY A 169 -6.50 -7.44 -3.23
N TYR A 170 -5.49 -6.80 -3.83
CA TYR A 170 -4.15 -7.39 -3.98
C TYR A 170 -3.40 -7.39 -2.65
N THR A 171 -3.37 -6.25 -1.95
CA THR A 171 -2.77 -6.13 -0.62
C THR A 171 -3.44 -7.09 0.35
N ARG A 172 -4.76 -7.14 0.39
CA ARG A 172 -5.53 -8.04 1.25
C ARG A 172 -5.16 -9.50 1.01
N SER A 173 -5.11 -9.96 -0.25
CA SER A 173 -4.75 -11.34 -0.58
C SER A 173 -3.33 -11.72 -0.13
N ILE A 174 -2.37 -10.82 -0.27
CA ILE A 174 -1.00 -11.02 0.20
C ILE A 174 -0.96 -11.09 1.73
N MET A 175 -1.62 -10.16 2.42
CA MET A 175 -1.60 -10.08 3.88
C MET A 175 -2.31 -11.27 4.54
N GLN A 176 -3.42 -11.77 3.97
CA GLN A 176 -4.07 -13.00 4.41
C GLN A 176 -3.13 -14.21 4.38
N ASN A 177 -2.34 -14.34 3.29
CA ASN A 177 -1.35 -15.41 3.21
C ASN A 177 -0.21 -15.21 4.20
N LEU A 178 0.28 -13.98 4.37
CA LEU A 178 1.35 -13.68 5.31
C LEU A 178 0.96 -13.98 6.76
N VAL A 179 -0.25 -13.62 7.16
CA VAL A 179 -0.78 -13.94 8.51
C VAL A 179 -0.87 -15.45 8.71
N SER A 180 -1.36 -16.18 7.72
CA SER A 180 -1.50 -17.65 7.81
C SER A 180 -0.18 -18.40 7.81
N LEU A 181 0.83 -17.90 7.08
CA LEU A 181 2.10 -18.59 6.86
C LEU A 181 3.26 -18.01 7.67
N HIS A 182 3.07 -16.85 8.32
CA HIS A 182 4.07 -16.08 9.09
C HIS A 182 5.28 -15.59 8.28
N SER A 183 5.48 -16.10 7.09
CA SER A 183 6.54 -15.72 6.15
C SER A 183 6.06 -15.93 4.72
N LEU A 184 6.37 -14.98 3.83
CA LEU A 184 5.93 -15.06 2.44
C LEU A 184 7.03 -14.57 1.51
N SER A 185 7.54 -15.44 0.66
CA SER A 185 8.54 -15.09 -0.36
C SER A 185 7.96 -14.12 -1.40
N ASN A 186 8.83 -13.50 -2.21
CA ASN A 186 8.38 -12.67 -3.33
C ASN A 186 7.54 -13.48 -4.34
N ARG A 187 7.95 -14.70 -4.65
CA ARG A 187 7.17 -15.62 -5.49
C ARG A 187 5.86 -16.02 -4.82
N GLY A 188 5.87 -16.25 -3.51
CA GLY A 188 4.66 -16.50 -2.72
C GLY A 188 3.70 -15.31 -2.79
N SER A 189 4.19 -14.08 -2.67
CA SER A 189 3.38 -12.86 -2.83
C SER A 189 2.75 -12.77 -4.23
N GLN A 190 3.49 -13.10 -5.28
CA GLN A 190 2.96 -13.16 -6.64
C GLN A 190 1.94 -14.30 -6.81
N ARG A 191 2.21 -15.48 -6.23
CA ARG A 191 1.29 -16.63 -6.24
C ARG A 191 -0.03 -16.33 -5.51
N ALA A 192 0.04 -15.55 -4.44
CA ALA A 192 -1.17 -15.07 -3.75
C ALA A 192 -2.11 -14.24 -4.66
N LEU A 193 -1.60 -13.75 -5.78
CA LEU A 193 -2.31 -12.92 -6.75
C LEU A 193 -2.56 -13.60 -8.08
N SER A 194 -1.88 -14.70 -8.41
CA SER A 194 -2.05 -15.40 -9.69
C SER A 194 -1.80 -16.89 -9.58
N ARG A 195 -2.81 -17.67 -9.89
CA ARG A 195 -2.72 -19.15 -9.92
C ARG A 195 -1.79 -19.66 -11.02
N ALA A 196 -1.53 -18.84 -12.04
CA ALA A 196 -0.61 -19.20 -13.12
C ALA A 196 0.87 -19.16 -12.69
N ILE A 197 1.20 -18.58 -11.52
CA ILE A 197 2.57 -18.54 -11.00
C ILE A 197 2.85 -19.82 -10.23
N VAL A 198 3.79 -20.60 -10.76
CA VAL A 198 4.28 -21.84 -10.17
C VAL A 198 5.76 -21.64 -9.81
N PHE A 199 6.22 -22.23 -8.72
CA PHE A 199 7.62 -22.27 -8.32
C PHE A 199 7.96 -23.61 -7.65
N ASP A 200 9.22 -24.02 -7.75
CA ASP A 200 9.68 -25.39 -7.43
C ASP A 200 9.68 -25.74 -5.92
N GLU A 201 9.41 -24.79 -5.04
CA GLU A 201 9.28 -25.05 -3.61
C GLU A 201 7.90 -25.61 -3.30
N ALA A 202 7.70 -26.89 -3.55
CA ALA A 202 6.42 -27.58 -3.52
C ALA A 202 5.60 -27.34 -2.23
N MET A 203 6.24 -27.21 -1.07
CA MET A 203 5.53 -27.01 0.20
C MET A 203 4.96 -25.59 0.37
N GLN A 204 5.58 -24.57 -0.18
CA GLN A 204 5.05 -23.19 -0.09
C GLN A 204 3.98 -22.90 -1.14
N THR A 205 4.05 -23.51 -2.31
CA THR A 205 3.13 -23.27 -3.42
C THR A 205 1.72 -23.75 -3.10
N GLU A 206 1.60 -24.90 -2.44
CA GLU A 206 0.30 -25.48 -2.08
C GLU A 206 -0.38 -24.72 -0.92
N ALA A 207 0.41 -24.15 0.00
CA ALA A 207 -0.11 -23.41 1.14
C ALA A 207 -0.60 -22.00 0.76
N VAL A 208 -0.02 -21.39 -0.29
CA VAL A 208 -0.40 -20.03 -0.72
C VAL A 208 -1.71 -20.04 -1.48
N ARG A 209 -2.71 -19.34 -0.97
CA ARG A 209 -4.04 -19.21 -1.59
C ARG A 209 -4.16 -17.92 -2.39
N ALA A 210 -4.56 -18.02 -3.66
CA ALA A 210 -4.90 -16.85 -4.47
C ALA A 210 -6.37 -16.47 -4.19
N TYR A 211 -6.58 -15.49 -3.32
CA TYR A 211 -7.90 -14.91 -3.05
C TYR A 211 -8.35 -13.96 -4.17
N LYS A 212 -7.42 -13.44 -4.95
CA LYS A 212 -7.65 -12.72 -6.20
C LYS A 212 -6.78 -13.35 -7.28
N ASP A 213 -7.30 -13.53 -8.49
CA ASP A 213 -6.57 -14.14 -9.59
C ASP A 213 -6.39 -13.12 -10.72
N CYS A 214 -5.15 -12.80 -11.08
CA CYS A 214 -4.81 -11.86 -12.13
C CYS A 214 -3.67 -12.38 -13.00
N ALA A 215 -3.38 -11.69 -14.10
CA ALA A 215 -2.27 -12.03 -14.98
C ALA A 215 -0.92 -11.98 -14.23
N PRO A 216 0.05 -12.87 -14.55
CA PRO A 216 1.35 -12.90 -13.86
C PRO A 216 2.12 -11.59 -13.86
N SER A 217 2.05 -10.80 -14.92
CA SER A 217 2.67 -9.47 -14.99
C SER A 217 2.07 -8.49 -13.98
N THR A 218 0.75 -8.48 -13.86
CA THR A 218 0.02 -7.69 -12.86
C THR A 218 0.37 -8.18 -11.46
N ALA A 219 0.39 -9.49 -11.23
CA ALA A 219 0.78 -10.07 -9.93
C ALA A 219 2.18 -9.63 -9.50
N SER A 220 3.15 -9.63 -10.41
CA SER A 220 4.51 -9.17 -10.12
C SER A 220 4.56 -7.70 -9.67
N THR A 221 3.89 -6.80 -10.40
CA THR A 221 3.83 -5.37 -10.07
C THR A 221 3.11 -5.13 -8.75
N GLN A 222 1.96 -5.77 -8.54
CA GLN A 222 1.15 -5.59 -7.34
C GLN A 222 1.81 -6.19 -6.09
N ALA A 223 2.49 -7.34 -6.22
CA ALA A 223 3.26 -7.92 -5.14
C ALA A 223 4.43 -7.01 -4.72
N SER A 224 5.21 -6.52 -5.69
CA SER A 224 6.32 -5.60 -5.43
C SER A 224 5.86 -4.33 -4.71
N SER A 225 4.79 -3.68 -5.19
CA SER A 225 4.25 -2.46 -4.57
C SER A 225 3.66 -2.71 -3.17
N THR A 226 3.00 -3.85 -2.93
CA THR A 226 2.51 -4.22 -1.59
C THR A 226 3.68 -4.42 -0.61
N ARG A 227 4.69 -5.18 -1.00
CA ARG A 227 5.89 -5.42 -0.18
C ARG A 227 6.60 -4.11 0.17
N GLN A 228 6.71 -3.20 -0.82
CA GLN A 228 7.28 -1.88 -0.61
C GLN A 228 6.45 -1.05 0.38
N ALA A 229 5.12 -1.01 0.24
CA ALA A 229 4.24 -0.28 1.15
C ALA A 229 4.34 -0.80 2.58
N MET A 230 4.29 -2.13 2.79
CA MET A 230 4.40 -2.72 4.13
C MET A 230 5.77 -2.47 4.78
N ARG A 231 6.83 -2.40 3.99
CA ARG A 231 8.16 -2.03 4.48
C ARG A 231 8.21 -0.58 4.96
N PHE A 232 7.69 0.36 4.17
CA PHE A 232 7.70 1.79 4.52
C PHE A 232 6.82 2.11 5.74
N LEU A 233 5.77 1.35 5.97
CA LEU A 233 4.94 1.46 7.16
C LEU A 233 5.51 0.71 8.37
N ASN A 234 6.70 0.13 8.26
CA ASN A 234 7.32 -0.72 9.27
C ASN A 234 6.42 -1.88 9.75
N VAL A 235 5.51 -2.33 8.89
CA VAL A 235 4.66 -3.49 9.15
C VAL A 235 5.41 -4.79 8.90
N CYS A 236 6.24 -4.80 7.85
CA CYS A 236 6.97 -6.00 7.46
C CYS A 236 8.46 -5.71 7.22
N ASN A 237 9.30 -6.65 7.68
CA ASN A 237 10.65 -6.80 7.16
C ASN A 237 10.57 -7.42 5.77
N VAL A 238 11.29 -6.86 4.83
CA VAL A 238 11.46 -7.40 3.48
C VAL A 238 12.94 -7.63 3.27
N ALA A 239 13.37 -8.89 3.23
CA ALA A 239 14.77 -9.24 3.04
C ALA A 239 15.27 -8.71 1.68
N LYS A 240 16.50 -8.17 1.69
CA LYS A 240 17.16 -7.60 0.49
C LYS A 240 17.91 -8.66 -0.32
N SER A 241 18.03 -9.87 0.20
CA SER A 241 18.79 -10.95 -0.43
C SER A 241 17.98 -11.66 -1.51
N LYS A 242 18.61 -11.91 -2.67
CA LYS A 242 17.98 -12.66 -3.76
C LYS A 242 17.65 -14.11 -3.39
N LYS A 243 18.25 -14.66 -2.34
CA LYS A 243 18.03 -16.04 -1.87
C LYS A 243 16.98 -16.13 -0.76
N ASP A 244 16.87 -15.10 0.11
CA ASP A 244 15.94 -15.08 1.25
C ASP A 244 15.06 -13.81 1.14
N ASP A 245 14.27 -13.76 0.12
CA ASP A 245 13.37 -12.63 -0.18
C ASP A 245 12.02 -12.80 0.53
N ALA A 246 12.08 -13.24 1.78
CA ALA A 246 10.89 -13.44 2.59
C ALA A 246 10.41 -12.12 3.21
N MET A 247 9.11 -11.89 3.17
CA MET A 247 8.41 -10.88 3.94
C MET A 247 7.93 -11.50 5.24
N THR A 248 8.26 -10.90 6.38
CA THR A 248 7.82 -11.30 7.73
C THR A 248 7.34 -10.09 8.47
N PHE A 249 6.45 -10.26 9.45
CA PHE A 249 6.03 -9.14 10.29
C PHE A 249 7.18 -8.61 11.14
N THR A 250 7.15 -7.30 11.39
CA THR A 250 7.97 -6.65 12.41
C THR A 250 7.30 -6.80 13.79
N GLU A 251 7.97 -6.30 14.84
CA GLU A 251 7.39 -6.22 16.19
C GLU A 251 6.66 -4.89 16.44
N SER A 252 6.50 -4.04 15.43
CA SER A 252 5.85 -2.73 15.56
C SER A 252 4.38 -2.84 15.96
N LYS A 253 3.84 -1.80 16.61
CA LYS A 253 2.40 -1.72 16.93
C LYS A 253 1.53 -1.80 15.67
N ALA A 254 1.99 -1.20 14.56
CA ALA A 254 1.30 -1.28 13.28
C ALA A 254 1.21 -2.73 12.76
N ALA A 255 2.30 -3.51 12.87
CA ALA A 255 2.31 -4.92 12.50
C ALA A 255 1.38 -5.76 13.38
N GLN A 256 1.41 -5.55 14.69
CA GLN A 256 0.52 -6.22 15.64
C GLN A 256 -0.95 -5.91 15.36
N LYS A 257 -1.29 -4.63 15.14
CA LYS A 257 -2.65 -4.21 14.75
C LYS A 257 -3.09 -4.91 13.48
N LEU A 258 -2.24 -4.93 12.44
CA LEU A 258 -2.58 -5.56 11.17
C LEU A 258 -2.80 -7.07 11.34
N GLN A 259 -1.94 -7.78 12.07
CA GLN A 259 -2.15 -9.20 12.36
C GLN A 259 -3.48 -9.45 13.07
N ALA A 260 -3.82 -8.63 14.07
CA ALA A 260 -5.10 -8.73 14.77
C ALA A 260 -6.31 -8.56 13.83
N MET A 261 -6.24 -7.60 12.89
CA MET A 261 -7.30 -7.35 11.90
C MET A 261 -7.59 -8.54 10.98
N PHE A 262 -6.59 -9.36 10.66
CA PHE A 262 -6.76 -10.53 9.78
C PHE A 262 -7.03 -11.82 10.55
N ASN A 263 -6.88 -11.83 11.89
CA ASN A 263 -7.21 -12.96 12.75
C ASN A 263 -8.62 -12.84 13.40
N ALA A 264 -9.26 -11.68 13.26
CA ALA A 264 -10.61 -11.43 13.74
C ALA A 264 -11.65 -11.97 12.74
#